data_406e2e0a85f3182801544878a5c56853
#
_entry.id   406e2e0a85f3182801544878a5c56853
#
_cell.length_a   1.000
_cell.length_b   1.000
_cell.length_c   1.000
_cell.angle_alpha   90.00
_cell.angle_beta   90.00
_cell.angle_gamma   90.00
#
_symmetry.space_group_name_H-M   'P 1'
#
loop_
_entity.id
_entity.type
_entity.pdbx_description
1 polymer ?
#
loop_
_entity_poly.entity_id
_entity_poly.type
_entity_poly.pdbx_seq_one_letter_code
_entity_poly.pdbx_strand_id
1 'polypeptide(L)'
;MVAALEMQSVAVGWQVYEITRRPLDLGLVGLAQFLPNIFLFLLAGHTADRLDRKKILLFCNGGFALCSALLIVIARSEPRDVKAIYLVLILLGVVRAFNSPAGRALLPQLVPIDVFPNAVAWNATIFQGSTILGPAMGGFLYALFGGPAGVYAISVVGCILGILALLRIHLQPASRPDEEVNMKTLLAGLHYIWTHKAILGTISLDLFAVLLGGAVALLPVFAREVLNTGPWGLGLLRASPGAGATIMAILLAYRPLRRRVGKIMLFCVAGFGLFTIVFGLSRSLALSIVSLVLVGASDMVSVVIRGTLVQIATPDSVRGRVNAVEMIFIGASNEFGEFESGVTAQWFGVVPAVVLGGIGTLAIVGLWAWRFPELRKTESLTPLEPLEVSPTGD
;
A
#
# COMPACT_ATOMS: atom_id res chain seq x y z
N MET A 1 12.57 11.08 4.05
CA MET A 1 11.15 11.39 4.18
C MET A 1 10.27 10.13 4.26
N VAL A 2 10.23 9.23 3.27
CA VAL A 2 9.35 8.04 3.32
C VAL A 2 9.52 7.24 4.62
N ALA A 3 10.74 6.85 4.97
CA ALA A 3 11.00 6.13 6.22
C ALA A 3 10.48 6.88 7.48
N ALA A 4 10.61 8.21 7.51
CA ALA A 4 10.13 9.01 8.63
C ALA A 4 8.60 9.00 8.76
N LEU A 5 7.87 9.01 7.63
CA LEU A 5 6.41 8.89 7.61
C LEU A 5 5.95 7.46 8.00
N GLU A 6 6.71 6.43 7.63
CA GLU A 6 6.44 5.06 8.06
C GLU A 6 6.67 4.87 9.58
N MET A 7 7.73 5.48 10.13
CA MET A 7 7.93 5.55 11.59
C MET A 7 6.74 6.22 12.28
N GLN A 8 6.28 7.35 11.75
CA GLN A 8 5.14 8.11 12.27
C GLN A 8 3.84 7.28 12.23
N SER A 9 3.60 6.52 11.17
CA SER A 9 2.42 5.67 11.03
C SER A 9 2.31 4.65 12.18
N VAL A 10 3.44 4.01 12.55
CA VAL A 10 3.49 3.09 13.71
C VAL A 10 3.19 3.82 15.01
N ALA A 11 3.81 4.99 15.20
CA ALA A 11 3.63 5.78 16.42
C ALA A 11 2.18 6.26 16.57
N VAL A 12 1.52 6.69 15.49
CA VAL A 12 0.11 7.08 15.49
C VAL A 12 -0.78 5.89 15.84
N GLY A 13 -0.59 4.75 15.17
CA GLY A 13 -1.40 3.54 15.44
C GLY A 13 -1.30 3.10 16.91
N TRP A 14 -0.07 3.09 17.47
CA TRP A 14 0.13 2.76 18.87
C TRP A 14 -0.50 3.80 19.81
N GLN A 15 -0.29 5.10 19.55
CA GLN A 15 -0.84 6.18 20.37
C GLN A 15 -2.37 6.18 20.38
N VAL A 16 -3.01 6.04 19.21
CA VAL A 16 -4.48 5.98 19.12
C VAL A 16 -5.00 4.81 19.94
N TYR A 17 -4.42 3.63 19.77
CA TYR A 17 -4.85 2.47 20.56
C TYR A 17 -4.55 2.62 22.06
N GLU A 18 -3.47 3.28 22.42
CA GLU A 18 -3.14 3.57 23.83
C GLU A 18 -4.16 4.48 24.49
N ILE A 19 -4.69 5.45 23.75
CA ILE A 19 -5.71 6.39 24.25
C ILE A 19 -7.09 5.73 24.30
N THR A 20 -7.50 5.07 23.21
CA THR A 20 -8.91 4.67 23.02
C THR A 20 -9.22 3.24 23.47
N ARG A 21 -8.24 2.33 23.39
CA ARG A 21 -8.42 0.88 23.63
C ARG A 21 -9.51 0.24 22.77
N ARG A 22 -9.79 0.85 21.61
CA ARG A 22 -10.86 0.41 20.71
C ARG A 22 -10.27 0.05 19.36
N PRO A 23 -10.44 -1.23 18.90
CA PRO A 23 -9.94 -1.64 17.58
C PRO A 23 -10.54 -0.84 16.41
N LEU A 24 -11.80 -0.40 16.55
CA LEU A 24 -12.47 0.43 15.55
C LEU A 24 -11.70 1.71 15.25
N ASP A 25 -11.11 2.34 16.28
CA ASP A 25 -10.39 3.59 16.12
C ASP A 25 -9.12 3.42 15.26
N LEU A 26 -8.53 2.22 15.24
CA LEU A 26 -7.43 1.89 14.33
C LEU A 26 -7.89 1.81 12.87
N GLY A 27 -9.05 1.22 12.62
CA GLY A 27 -9.65 1.25 11.28
C GLY A 27 -9.99 2.67 10.81
N LEU A 28 -10.43 3.54 11.73
CA LEU A 28 -10.69 4.95 11.43
C LEU A 28 -9.41 5.73 11.12
N VAL A 29 -8.24 5.35 11.64
CA VAL A 29 -6.93 5.95 11.30
C VAL A 29 -6.64 5.83 9.80
N GLY A 30 -6.81 4.63 9.23
CA GLY A 30 -6.66 4.39 7.79
C GLY A 30 -7.68 5.19 6.99
N LEU A 31 -8.95 5.07 7.35
CA LEU A 31 -10.05 5.75 6.65
C LEU A 31 -9.90 7.28 6.65
N ALA A 32 -9.48 7.89 7.77
CA ALA A 32 -9.26 9.33 7.88
C ALA A 32 -8.18 9.84 6.91
N GLN A 33 -7.15 9.06 6.65
CA GLN A 33 -6.10 9.40 5.68
C GLN A 33 -6.53 9.14 4.22
N PHE A 34 -7.38 8.14 4.00
CA PHE A 34 -7.75 7.68 2.66
C PHE A 34 -8.88 8.49 2.04
N LEU A 35 -9.90 8.88 2.82
CA LEU A 35 -11.04 9.64 2.29
C LEU A 35 -10.62 10.90 1.51
N PRO A 36 -9.74 11.78 2.02
CA PRO A 36 -9.27 12.92 1.24
C PRO A 36 -8.57 12.51 -0.06
N ASN A 37 -7.82 11.40 -0.05
CA ASN A 37 -7.11 10.93 -1.22
C ASN A 37 -8.06 10.53 -2.36
N ILE A 38 -9.19 9.86 -2.06
CA ILE A 38 -10.21 9.53 -3.07
C ILE A 38 -10.86 10.80 -3.64
N PHE A 39 -11.34 11.69 -2.77
CA PHE A 39 -12.06 12.88 -3.22
C PHE A 39 -11.17 13.86 -3.99
N LEU A 40 -9.89 13.94 -3.64
CA LEU A 40 -8.95 14.86 -4.25
C LEU A 40 -8.13 14.23 -5.39
N PHE A 41 -8.28 12.94 -5.69
CA PHE A 41 -7.48 12.22 -6.67
C PHE A 41 -7.42 12.92 -8.03
N LEU A 42 -8.58 13.26 -8.60
CA LEU A 42 -8.65 13.95 -9.91
C LEU A 42 -8.08 15.37 -9.85
N LEU A 43 -8.39 16.10 -8.78
CA LEU A 43 -7.88 17.45 -8.56
C LEU A 43 -6.36 17.45 -8.40
N ALA A 44 -5.83 16.48 -7.66
CA ALA A 44 -4.40 16.34 -7.42
C ALA A 44 -3.64 15.96 -8.71
N GLY A 45 -4.20 15.07 -9.53
CA GLY A 45 -3.66 14.74 -10.84
C GLY A 45 -3.59 15.96 -11.74
N HIS A 46 -4.70 16.68 -11.91
CA HIS A 46 -4.77 17.90 -12.70
C HIS A 46 -3.81 18.99 -12.22
N THR A 47 -3.66 19.12 -10.89
CA THR A 47 -2.73 20.08 -10.28
C THR A 47 -1.27 19.71 -10.59
N ALA A 48 -0.92 18.41 -10.52
CA ALA A 48 0.42 17.92 -10.81
C ALA A 48 0.81 18.08 -12.29
N ASP A 49 -0.18 18.10 -13.20
CA ASP A 49 0.04 18.30 -14.64
C ASP A 49 0.23 19.78 -15.00
N ARG A 50 -0.42 20.69 -14.27
CA ARG A 50 -0.39 22.15 -14.58
C ARG A 50 0.64 22.95 -13.80
N LEU A 51 0.90 22.59 -12.55
CA LEU A 51 1.79 23.34 -11.68
C LEU A 51 3.20 22.75 -11.66
N ASP A 52 4.16 23.54 -11.21
CA ASP A 52 5.54 23.12 -10.98
C ASP A 52 5.59 22.00 -9.92
N ARG A 53 5.96 20.81 -10.34
CA ARG A 53 6.03 19.60 -9.52
C ARG A 53 6.93 19.75 -8.30
N LYS A 54 8.05 20.49 -8.45
CA LYS A 54 8.96 20.80 -7.34
C LYS A 54 8.26 21.66 -6.29
N LYS A 55 7.48 22.68 -6.69
CA LYS A 55 6.72 23.53 -5.76
C LYS A 55 5.66 22.71 -5.03
N ILE A 56 4.92 21.85 -5.74
CA ILE A 56 3.93 20.95 -5.12
C ILE A 56 4.61 20.09 -4.04
N LEU A 57 5.74 19.45 -4.35
CA LEU A 57 6.47 18.62 -3.40
C LEU A 57 7.03 19.41 -2.21
N LEU A 58 7.47 20.65 -2.41
CA LEU A 58 7.89 21.52 -1.32
C LEU A 58 6.73 21.83 -0.37
N PHE A 59 5.56 22.19 -0.91
CA PHE A 59 4.35 22.41 -0.10
C PHE A 59 3.91 21.13 0.62
N CYS A 60 3.95 19.98 -0.05
CA CYS A 60 3.62 18.70 0.57
C CYS A 60 4.58 18.34 1.71
N ASN A 61 5.90 18.51 1.51
CA ASN A 61 6.86 18.27 2.59
C ASN A 61 6.66 19.23 3.77
N GLY A 62 6.33 20.50 3.49
CA GLY A 62 5.92 21.47 4.52
C GLY A 62 4.66 21.02 5.26
N GLY A 63 3.66 20.53 4.53
CA GLY A 63 2.44 19.98 5.09
C GLY A 63 2.68 18.74 5.97
N PHE A 64 3.54 17.82 5.54
CA PHE A 64 3.94 16.67 6.36
C PHE A 64 4.68 17.11 7.64
N ALA A 65 5.60 18.08 7.53
CA ALA A 65 6.29 18.63 8.69
C ALA A 65 5.31 19.29 9.67
N LEU A 66 4.34 20.07 9.16
CA LEU A 66 3.29 20.67 9.96
C LEU A 66 2.43 19.63 10.67
N CYS A 67 1.96 18.59 9.96
CA CYS A 67 1.20 17.49 10.56
C CYS A 67 1.99 16.81 11.67
N SER A 68 3.27 16.51 11.42
CA SER A 68 4.15 15.90 12.44
C SER A 68 4.35 16.82 13.65
N ALA A 69 4.49 18.12 13.44
CA ALA A 69 4.60 19.10 14.52
C ALA A 69 3.30 19.21 15.35
N LEU A 70 2.13 19.20 14.68
CA LEU A 70 0.83 19.17 15.36
C LEU A 70 0.68 17.89 16.20
N LEU A 71 1.11 16.74 15.69
CA LEU A 71 1.11 15.47 16.45
C LEU A 71 2.01 15.55 17.68
N ILE A 72 3.15 16.26 17.65
CA ILE A 72 3.99 16.50 18.84
C ILE A 72 3.22 17.30 19.88
N VAL A 73 2.53 18.36 19.46
CA VAL A 73 1.73 19.20 20.38
C VAL A 73 0.63 18.36 21.03
N ILE A 74 -0.12 17.58 20.23
CA ILE A 74 -1.18 16.70 20.73
C ILE A 74 -0.62 15.63 21.68
N ALA A 75 0.54 15.05 21.37
CA ALA A 75 1.16 14.03 22.20
C ALA A 75 1.59 14.55 23.58
N ARG A 76 1.84 15.85 23.70
CA ARG A 76 2.23 16.54 24.94
C ARG A 76 1.07 17.23 25.67
N SER A 77 -0.09 17.35 25.02
CA SER A 77 -1.28 17.99 25.63
C SER A 77 -2.05 17.01 26.51
N GLU A 78 -2.71 17.54 27.54
CA GLU A 78 -3.68 16.81 28.36
C GLU A 78 -4.96 17.67 28.46
N PRO A 79 -6.17 17.06 28.36
CA PRO A 79 -6.43 15.63 28.10
C PRO A 79 -6.06 15.24 26.66
N ARG A 80 -5.65 13.98 26.47
CA ARG A 80 -5.31 13.43 25.14
C ARG A 80 -6.60 13.24 24.34
N ASP A 81 -6.84 14.09 23.35
CA ASP A 81 -8.02 13.99 22.49
C ASP A 81 -7.69 13.30 21.16
N VAL A 82 -8.29 12.12 20.95
CA VAL A 82 -8.15 11.36 19.71
C VAL A 82 -8.74 12.08 18.49
N LYS A 83 -9.75 12.93 18.69
CA LYS A 83 -10.37 13.70 17.59
C LYS A 83 -9.37 14.66 16.95
N ALA A 84 -8.50 15.27 17.76
CA ALA A 84 -7.42 16.11 17.25
C ALA A 84 -6.44 15.30 16.36
N ILE A 85 -6.15 14.05 16.73
CA ILE A 85 -5.33 13.16 15.90
C ILE A 85 -6.02 12.91 14.56
N TYR A 86 -7.32 12.59 14.53
CA TYR A 86 -8.06 12.38 13.28
C TYR A 86 -8.07 13.59 12.37
N LEU A 87 -8.21 14.81 12.92
CA LEU A 87 -8.12 16.03 12.11
C LEU A 87 -6.75 16.17 11.44
N VAL A 88 -5.67 15.87 12.17
CA VAL A 88 -4.32 15.89 11.59
C VAL A 88 -4.16 14.78 10.55
N LEU A 89 -4.75 13.60 10.75
CA LEU A 89 -4.72 12.50 9.78
C LEU A 89 -5.48 12.82 8.49
N ILE A 90 -6.62 13.52 8.59
CA ILE A 90 -7.34 14.05 7.42
C ILE A 90 -6.46 15.03 6.65
N LEU A 91 -5.81 15.98 7.34
CA LEU A 91 -4.86 16.91 6.71
C LEU A 91 -3.70 16.17 6.05
N LEU A 92 -3.16 15.15 6.72
CA LEU A 92 -2.10 14.30 6.17
C LEU A 92 -2.56 13.55 4.91
N GLY A 93 -3.81 13.10 4.88
CA GLY A 93 -4.44 12.50 3.70
C GLY A 93 -4.53 13.48 2.53
N VAL A 94 -4.93 14.75 2.79
CA VAL A 94 -4.93 15.81 1.78
C VAL A 94 -3.53 16.02 1.20
N VAL A 95 -2.52 16.17 2.06
CA VAL A 95 -1.13 16.36 1.62
C VAL A 95 -0.64 15.16 0.80
N ARG A 96 -0.96 13.93 1.24
CA ARG A 96 -0.59 12.70 0.54
C ARG A 96 -1.21 12.60 -0.84
N ALA A 97 -2.46 13.07 -1.03
CA ALA A 97 -3.15 13.09 -2.32
C ALA A 97 -2.36 13.86 -3.39
N PHE A 98 -1.81 15.01 -3.05
CA PHE A 98 -1.01 15.83 -3.97
C PHE A 98 0.44 15.35 -4.11
N ASN A 99 1.02 14.79 -3.04
CA ASN A 99 2.41 14.34 -3.05
C ASN A 99 2.64 13.15 -4.01
N SER A 100 1.71 12.20 -4.06
CA SER A 100 1.88 10.96 -4.83
C SER A 100 2.03 11.20 -6.34
N PRO A 101 1.11 11.90 -7.03
CA PRO A 101 1.24 12.17 -8.47
C PRO A 101 2.44 13.06 -8.79
N ALA A 102 2.69 14.10 -7.99
CA ALA A 102 3.82 15.01 -8.20
C ALA A 102 5.18 14.29 -8.07
N GLY A 103 5.32 13.38 -7.10
CA GLY A 103 6.54 12.61 -6.90
C GLY A 103 6.86 11.66 -8.06
N ARG A 104 5.84 10.97 -8.59
CA ARG A 104 6.02 10.09 -9.75
C ARG A 104 6.37 10.87 -11.00
N ALA A 105 5.76 12.02 -11.21
CA ALA A 105 5.99 12.87 -12.35
C ALA A 105 7.34 13.61 -12.29
N LEU A 106 7.98 13.70 -11.11
CA LEU A 106 9.27 14.34 -10.95
C LEU A 106 10.44 13.43 -11.39
N LEU A 107 10.37 12.13 -11.13
CA LEU A 107 11.49 11.20 -11.34
C LEU A 107 12.07 11.25 -12.77
N PRO A 108 11.25 11.28 -13.86
CA PRO A 108 11.75 11.38 -15.23
C PRO A 108 12.47 12.70 -15.53
N GLN A 109 12.28 13.73 -14.70
CA GLN A 109 12.91 15.06 -14.90
C GLN A 109 14.24 15.20 -14.16
N LEU A 110 14.58 14.22 -13.31
CA LEU A 110 15.78 14.25 -12.49
C LEU A 110 17.00 13.63 -13.15
N VAL A 111 16.78 12.74 -14.12
CA VAL A 111 17.85 11.95 -14.72
C VAL A 111 17.69 11.86 -16.24
N PRO A 112 18.81 11.78 -16.99
CA PRO A 112 18.77 11.46 -18.41
C PRO A 112 18.11 10.12 -18.71
N ILE A 113 17.57 9.98 -19.93
CA ILE A 113 16.82 8.77 -20.33
C ILE A 113 17.67 7.49 -20.24
N ASP A 114 18.96 7.61 -20.50
CA ASP A 114 19.90 6.47 -20.52
C ASP A 114 20.06 5.81 -19.13
N VAL A 115 19.97 6.59 -18.05
CA VAL A 115 20.09 6.12 -16.68
C VAL A 115 18.73 6.00 -15.95
N PHE A 116 17.63 6.31 -16.64
CA PHE A 116 16.28 6.28 -16.05
C PHE A 116 15.90 4.92 -15.46
N PRO A 117 16.18 3.76 -16.12
CA PRO A 117 15.89 2.46 -15.52
C PRO A 117 16.61 2.23 -14.18
N ASN A 118 17.85 2.71 -14.06
CA ASN A 118 18.61 2.64 -12.81
C ASN A 118 17.99 3.53 -11.73
N ALA A 119 17.57 4.75 -12.07
CA ALA A 119 16.88 5.65 -11.14
C ALA A 119 15.56 5.06 -10.63
N VAL A 120 14.79 4.40 -11.48
CA VAL A 120 13.57 3.67 -11.10
C VAL A 120 13.90 2.54 -10.12
N ALA A 121 14.93 1.75 -10.39
CA ALA A 121 15.37 0.66 -9.51
C ALA A 121 15.80 1.18 -8.13
N TRP A 122 16.60 2.25 -8.07
CA TRP A 122 16.99 2.89 -6.82
C TRP A 122 15.79 3.44 -6.04
N ASN A 123 14.86 4.11 -6.73
CA ASN A 123 13.65 4.63 -6.11
C ASN A 123 12.81 3.51 -5.48
N ALA A 124 12.62 2.41 -6.20
CA ALA A 124 11.92 1.24 -5.71
C ALA A 124 12.64 0.62 -4.49
N THR A 125 13.98 0.50 -4.53
CA THR A 125 14.79 -0.04 -3.44
C THR A 125 14.69 0.83 -2.18
N ILE A 126 14.79 2.15 -2.33
CA ILE A 126 14.67 3.12 -1.22
C ILE A 126 13.25 3.06 -0.64
N PHE A 127 12.23 3.01 -1.49
CA PHE A 127 10.85 2.89 -1.05
C PHE A 127 10.65 1.59 -0.25
N GLN A 128 11.05 0.45 -0.81
CA GLN A 128 10.92 -0.86 -0.14
C GLN A 128 11.73 -0.92 1.17
N GLY A 129 12.95 -0.41 1.19
CA GLY A 129 13.73 -0.31 2.41
C GLY A 129 13.05 0.56 3.47
N SER A 130 12.41 1.66 3.05
CA SER A 130 11.68 2.54 3.96
C SER A 130 10.44 1.88 4.56
N THR A 131 9.71 1.06 3.79
CA THR A 131 8.52 0.34 4.29
C THR A 131 8.85 -0.79 5.26
N ILE A 132 10.08 -1.27 5.26
CA ILE A 132 10.56 -2.29 6.22
C ILE A 132 11.21 -1.63 7.45
N LEU A 133 12.23 -0.78 7.19
CA LEU A 133 13.01 -0.18 8.27
C LEU A 133 12.24 0.90 9.02
N GLY A 134 11.37 1.65 8.31
CA GLY A 134 10.56 2.69 8.92
C GLY A 134 9.72 2.20 10.10
N PRO A 135 8.82 1.23 9.90
CA PRO A 135 8.02 0.68 10.99
C PRO A 135 8.84 0.07 12.12
N ALA A 136 9.89 -0.70 11.79
CA ALA A 136 10.77 -1.31 12.79
C ALA A 136 11.45 -0.23 13.67
N MET A 137 12.04 0.78 13.04
CA MET A 137 12.65 1.91 13.74
C MET A 137 11.61 2.74 14.50
N GLY A 138 10.42 2.96 13.93
CA GLY A 138 9.34 3.69 14.57
C GLY A 138 8.90 3.07 15.91
N GLY A 139 8.72 1.75 15.92
CA GLY A 139 8.39 1.01 17.13
C GLY A 139 9.53 1.01 18.16
N PHE A 140 10.78 0.82 17.71
CA PHE A 140 11.96 0.88 18.58
C PHE A 140 12.15 2.27 19.20
N LEU A 141 12.08 3.32 18.39
CA LEU A 141 12.24 4.71 18.86
C LEU A 141 11.09 5.14 19.78
N TYR A 142 9.88 4.68 19.51
CA TYR A 142 8.76 4.92 20.44
C TYR A 142 9.04 4.33 21.83
N ALA A 143 9.55 3.11 21.88
CA ALA A 143 9.93 2.46 23.13
C ALA A 143 11.11 3.18 23.81
N LEU A 144 12.12 3.59 23.02
CA LEU A 144 13.32 4.27 23.53
C LEU A 144 13.00 5.65 24.13
N PHE A 145 12.12 6.43 23.49
CA PHE A 145 11.73 7.77 23.97
C PHE A 145 10.58 7.74 24.99
N GLY A 146 10.01 6.56 25.26
CA GLY A 146 8.88 6.41 26.16
C GLY A 146 7.59 7.06 25.67
N GLY A 147 7.47 7.32 24.34
CA GLY A 147 6.29 7.93 23.77
C GLY A 147 6.42 8.39 22.32
N PRO A 148 5.34 8.89 21.71
CA PRO A 148 5.28 9.21 20.29
C PRO A 148 6.02 10.50 19.90
N ALA A 149 6.18 11.44 20.82
CA ALA A 149 6.70 12.79 20.53
C ALA A 149 8.10 12.77 19.91
N GLY A 150 8.98 11.88 20.35
CA GLY A 150 10.32 11.71 19.78
C GLY A 150 10.29 11.19 18.36
N VAL A 151 9.39 10.26 18.06
CA VAL A 151 9.21 9.73 16.69
C VAL A 151 8.69 10.81 15.75
N TYR A 152 7.71 11.59 16.20
CA TYR A 152 7.19 12.74 15.42
C TYR A 152 8.25 13.82 15.18
N ALA A 153 9.13 14.07 16.15
CA ALA A 153 10.23 15.01 15.97
C ALA A 153 11.23 14.54 14.89
N ILE A 154 11.55 13.24 14.86
CA ILE A 154 12.36 12.65 13.78
C ILE A 154 11.66 12.79 12.43
N SER A 155 10.33 12.64 12.38
CA SER A 155 9.55 12.84 11.16
C SER A 155 9.61 14.29 10.67
N VAL A 156 9.51 15.27 11.56
CA VAL A 156 9.73 16.70 11.22
C VAL A 156 11.11 16.91 10.61
N VAL A 157 12.16 16.40 11.25
CA VAL A 157 13.53 16.51 10.73
C VAL A 157 13.66 15.86 9.35
N GLY A 158 13.09 14.66 9.17
CA GLY A 158 13.07 13.96 7.88
C GLY A 158 12.37 14.75 6.76
N CYS A 159 11.26 15.43 7.07
CA CYS A 159 10.58 16.32 6.13
C CYS A 159 11.40 17.58 5.82
N ILE A 160 12.03 18.19 6.81
CA ILE A 160 12.91 19.35 6.61
C ILE A 160 14.11 18.98 5.71
N LEU A 161 14.75 17.84 5.97
CA LEU A 161 15.82 17.32 5.11
C LEU A 161 15.32 17.08 3.68
N GLY A 162 14.10 16.59 3.52
CA GLY A 162 13.44 16.45 2.22
C GLY A 162 13.25 17.80 1.50
N ILE A 163 12.82 18.85 2.22
CA ILE A 163 12.70 20.22 1.70
C ILE A 163 14.07 20.74 1.26
N LEU A 164 15.09 20.61 2.12
CA LEU A 164 16.44 21.09 1.81
C LEU A 164 17.04 20.37 0.59
N ALA A 165 16.79 19.06 0.46
CA ALA A 165 17.20 18.30 -0.72
C ALA A 165 16.49 18.79 -2.00
N LEU A 166 15.16 19.00 -1.94
CA LEU A 166 14.37 19.50 -3.07
C LEU A 166 14.80 20.91 -3.50
N LEU A 167 15.16 21.78 -2.56
CA LEU A 167 15.63 23.13 -2.86
C LEU A 167 16.92 23.12 -3.70
N ARG A 168 17.81 22.14 -3.46
CA ARG A 168 19.08 21.99 -4.19
C ARG A 168 18.92 21.39 -5.58
N ILE A 169 17.78 20.78 -5.89
CA ILE A 169 17.54 20.17 -7.21
C ILE A 169 17.21 21.27 -8.22
N HIS A 170 17.96 21.30 -9.33
CA HIS A 170 17.68 22.14 -10.48
C HIS A 170 16.97 21.28 -11.53
N LEU A 171 15.72 21.61 -11.82
CA LEU A 171 14.92 20.90 -12.82
C LEU A 171 15.11 21.55 -14.19
N GLN A 172 15.23 20.71 -15.22
CA GLN A 172 15.07 21.16 -16.59
C GLN A 172 13.57 21.27 -16.91
N PRO A 173 13.17 22.26 -17.74
CA PRO A 173 11.78 22.36 -18.18
C PRO A 173 11.41 21.08 -18.94
N ALA A 174 10.42 20.34 -18.43
CA ALA A 174 9.93 19.15 -19.10
C ALA A 174 8.77 19.49 -20.04
N SER A 175 8.67 18.78 -21.15
CA SER A 175 7.49 18.78 -22.01
C SER A 175 6.28 18.25 -21.21
N ARG A 176 5.14 18.91 -21.37
CA ARG A 176 3.89 18.51 -20.72
C ARG A 176 3.37 17.24 -21.36
N PRO A 177 2.81 16.30 -20.59
CA PRO A 177 2.07 15.16 -21.15
C PRO A 177 0.83 15.68 -21.91
N ASP A 178 0.57 15.11 -23.08
CA ASP A 178 -0.58 15.49 -23.92
C ASP A 178 -1.94 14.92 -23.44
N GLU A 179 -1.96 13.93 -22.56
CA GLU A 179 -3.19 13.30 -22.08
C GLU A 179 -3.49 13.65 -20.62
N GLU A 180 -4.60 14.35 -20.40
CA GLU A 180 -5.15 14.61 -19.06
C GLU A 180 -5.91 13.37 -18.53
N VAL A 181 -5.59 12.94 -17.30
CA VAL A 181 -6.43 11.95 -16.59
C VAL A 181 -7.74 12.62 -16.19
N ASN A 182 -8.83 12.23 -16.83
CA ASN A 182 -10.16 12.73 -16.53
C ASN A 182 -11.13 11.57 -16.23
N MET A 183 -12.34 11.86 -15.77
CA MET A 183 -13.36 10.84 -15.45
C MET A 183 -13.66 9.93 -16.64
N LYS A 184 -13.66 10.44 -17.88
CA LYS A 184 -13.90 9.64 -19.08
C LYS A 184 -12.77 8.62 -19.30
N THR A 185 -11.52 9.01 -19.06
CA THR A 185 -10.36 8.11 -19.19
C THR A 185 -10.38 7.01 -18.14
N LEU A 186 -10.78 7.31 -16.90
CA LEU A 186 -10.96 6.31 -15.85
C LEU A 186 -12.09 5.34 -16.18
N LEU A 187 -13.24 5.83 -16.62
CA LEU A 187 -14.37 4.98 -17.03
C LEU A 187 -14.00 4.07 -18.21
N ALA A 188 -13.20 4.53 -19.15
CA ALA A 188 -12.70 3.69 -20.25
C ALA A 188 -11.77 2.57 -19.73
N GLY A 189 -10.90 2.86 -18.76
CA GLY A 189 -10.09 1.84 -18.10
C GLY A 189 -10.92 0.82 -17.35
N LEU A 190 -11.94 1.27 -16.62
CA LEU A 190 -12.88 0.41 -15.90
C LEU A 190 -13.66 -0.48 -16.87
N HIS A 191 -14.18 0.09 -17.95
CA HIS A 191 -14.90 -0.67 -18.98
C HIS A 191 -14.02 -1.77 -19.60
N TYR A 192 -12.75 -1.45 -19.87
CA TYR A 192 -11.78 -2.43 -20.37
C TYR A 192 -11.58 -3.59 -19.39
N ILE A 193 -11.41 -3.30 -18.10
CA ILE A 193 -11.28 -4.33 -17.05
C ILE A 193 -12.54 -5.23 -17.00
N TRP A 194 -13.72 -4.64 -17.04
CA TRP A 194 -14.98 -5.38 -16.98
C TRP A 194 -15.20 -6.32 -18.18
N THR A 195 -14.74 -5.93 -19.36
CA THR A 195 -14.88 -6.75 -20.58
C THR A 195 -13.86 -7.88 -20.66
N HIS A 196 -12.71 -7.77 -19.95
CA HIS A 196 -11.65 -8.78 -19.98
C HIS A 196 -11.63 -9.63 -18.71
N LYS A 197 -12.31 -10.78 -18.75
CA LYS A 197 -12.53 -11.67 -17.59
C LYS A 197 -11.25 -12.09 -16.85
N ALA A 198 -10.14 -12.30 -17.55
CA ALA A 198 -8.86 -12.68 -16.93
C ALA A 198 -8.30 -11.52 -16.09
N ILE A 199 -8.34 -10.28 -16.62
CA ILE A 199 -7.90 -9.07 -15.91
C ILE A 199 -8.84 -8.78 -14.73
N LEU A 200 -10.14 -8.83 -14.96
CA LEU A 200 -11.14 -8.66 -13.91
C LEU A 200 -10.97 -9.70 -12.80
N GLY A 201 -10.76 -10.96 -13.16
CA GLY A 201 -10.54 -12.04 -12.20
C GLY A 201 -9.29 -11.83 -11.34
N THR A 202 -8.18 -11.39 -11.93
CA THR A 202 -6.93 -11.12 -11.20
C THR A 202 -7.03 -9.92 -10.26
N ILE A 203 -7.53 -8.79 -10.75
CA ILE A 203 -7.65 -7.55 -9.96
C ILE A 203 -8.67 -7.75 -8.83
N SER A 204 -9.82 -8.34 -9.13
CA SER A 204 -10.87 -8.54 -8.12
C SER A 204 -10.52 -9.61 -7.08
N LEU A 205 -9.77 -10.67 -7.45
CA LEU A 205 -9.26 -11.65 -6.50
C LEU A 205 -8.41 -10.96 -5.41
N ASP A 206 -7.47 -10.15 -5.84
CA ASP A 206 -6.58 -9.42 -4.94
C ASP A 206 -7.35 -8.41 -4.08
N LEU A 207 -8.25 -7.63 -4.71
CA LEU A 207 -9.08 -6.66 -4.00
C LEU A 207 -9.85 -7.30 -2.84
N PHE A 208 -10.55 -8.40 -3.10
CA PHE A 208 -11.35 -9.06 -2.05
C PHE A 208 -10.51 -9.84 -1.06
N ALA A 209 -9.38 -10.42 -1.49
CA ALA A 209 -8.47 -11.12 -0.58
C ALA A 209 -7.83 -10.16 0.43
N VAL A 210 -7.39 -8.98 -0.03
CA VAL A 210 -6.81 -7.94 0.82
C VAL A 210 -7.87 -7.26 1.68
N LEU A 211 -9.06 -6.98 1.10
CA LEU A 211 -10.18 -6.40 1.83
C LEU A 211 -10.56 -7.22 3.06
N LEU A 212 -10.62 -8.55 2.94
CA LEU A 212 -10.98 -9.44 4.04
C LEU A 212 -9.78 -9.82 4.90
N GLY A 213 -8.58 -9.93 4.31
CA GLY A 213 -7.36 -10.36 5.00
C GLY A 213 -6.56 -9.25 5.69
N GLY A 214 -7.10 -8.03 5.80
CA GLY A 214 -6.42 -6.81 6.24
C GLY A 214 -6.04 -6.78 7.73
N ALA A 215 -5.26 -7.75 8.25
CA ALA A 215 -4.85 -7.82 9.65
C ALA A 215 -3.93 -6.68 10.12
N VAL A 216 -3.39 -5.86 9.21
CA VAL A 216 -2.35 -4.85 9.50
C VAL A 216 -2.84 -3.78 10.46
N ALA A 217 -4.10 -3.33 10.34
CA ALA A 217 -4.69 -2.36 11.25
C ALA A 217 -4.75 -2.85 12.70
N LEU A 218 -4.88 -4.16 12.91
CA LEU A 218 -5.02 -4.76 14.22
C LEU A 218 -3.69 -5.10 14.91
N LEU A 219 -2.55 -4.91 14.22
CA LEU A 219 -1.23 -5.20 14.79
C LEU A 219 -0.93 -4.48 16.13
N PRO A 220 -1.35 -3.21 16.36
CA PRO A 220 -1.20 -2.59 17.68
C PRO A 220 -1.89 -3.36 18.81
N VAL A 221 -3.09 -3.86 18.54
CA VAL A 221 -3.86 -4.68 19.50
C VAL A 221 -3.17 -6.01 19.75
N PHE A 222 -2.76 -6.70 18.67
CA PHE A 222 -2.02 -7.96 18.77
C PHE A 222 -0.72 -7.80 19.56
N ALA A 223 0.09 -6.78 19.25
CA ALA A 223 1.34 -6.53 19.96
C ALA A 223 1.09 -6.32 21.47
N ARG A 224 0.05 -5.57 21.82
CA ARG A 224 -0.21 -5.18 23.20
C ARG A 224 -0.94 -6.25 24.02
N GLU A 225 -2.03 -6.81 23.47
CA GLU A 225 -2.95 -7.65 24.26
C GLU A 225 -2.74 -9.15 24.04
N VAL A 226 -2.30 -9.55 22.85
CA VAL A 226 -2.15 -10.96 22.50
C VAL A 226 -0.73 -11.44 22.74
N LEU A 227 0.26 -10.65 22.31
CA LEU A 227 1.68 -11.01 22.39
C LEU A 227 2.37 -10.40 23.61
N ASN A 228 1.71 -9.44 24.29
CA ASN A 228 2.25 -8.73 25.46
C ASN A 228 3.61 -8.11 25.18
N THR A 229 3.80 -7.55 23.97
CA THR A 229 4.99 -6.82 23.58
C THR A 229 4.75 -5.32 23.61
N GLY A 230 5.81 -4.55 23.67
CA GLY A 230 5.72 -3.09 23.59
C GLY A 230 5.65 -2.58 22.14
N PRO A 231 5.80 -1.25 21.93
CA PRO A 231 5.84 -0.62 20.60
C PRO A 231 6.92 -1.21 19.67
N TRP A 232 8.02 -1.72 20.22
CA TRP A 232 9.08 -2.39 19.46
C TRP A 232 8.57 -3.66 18.76
N GLY A 233 7.72 -4.44 19.46
CA GLY A 233 7.09 -5.63 18.89
C GLY A 233 6.13 -5.26 17.74
N LEU A 234 5.34 -4.18 17.89
CA LEU A 234 4.53 -3.64 16.81
C LEU A 234 5.39 -3.27 15.59
N GLY A 235 6.53 -2.59 15.81
CA GLY A 235 7.45 -2.22 14.73
C GLY A 235 7.93 -3.44 13.94
N LEU A 236 8.31 -4.52 14.62
CA LEU A 236 8.73 -5.78 13.99
C LEU A 236 7.58 -6.46 13.23
N LEU A 237 6.41 -6.55 13.83
CA LEU A 237 5.23 -7.14 13.19
C LEU A 237 4.87 -6.37 11.91
N ARG A 238 4.92 -5.04 11.94
CA ARG A 238 4.57 -4.21 10.79
C ARG A 238 5.64 -4.23 9.68
N ALA A 239 6.90 -4.47 10.01
CA ALA A 239 7.99 -4.64 9.06
C ALA A 239 7.99 -6.03 8.39
N SER A 240 7.41 -7.04 9.04
CA SER A 240 7.49 -8.44 8.63
C SER A 240 6.90 -8.74 7.25
N PRO A 241 5.71 -8.24 6.86
CA PRO A 241 5.18 -8.47 5.51
C PRO A 241 6.09 -7.88 4.43
N GLY A 242 6.62 -6.66 4.66
CA GLY A 242 7.56 -6.02 3.73
C GLY A 242 8.85 -6.82 3.53
N ALA A 243 9.39 -7.39 4.62
CA ALA A 243 10.56 -8.27 4.54
C ALA A 243 10.26 -9.53 3.71
N GLY A 244 9.11 -10.17 3.93
CA GLY A 244 8.66 -11.33 3.16
C GLY A 244 8.47 -11.02 1.68
N ALA A 245 7.82 -9.90 1.37
CA ALA A 245 7.64 -9.41 0.01
C ALA A 245 8.99 -9.17 -0.70
N THR A 246 9.96 -8.58 -0.01
CA THR A 246 11.29 -8.32 -0.57
C THR A 246 12.05 -9.61 -0.86
N ILE A 247 12.07 -10.55 0.08
CA ILE A 247 12.71 -11.86 -0.11
C ILE A 247 12.09 -12.57 -1.33
N MET A 248 10.77 -12.57 -1.42
CA MET A 248 10.08 -13.21 -2.53
C MET A 248 10.31 -12.49 -3.86
N ALA A 249 10.34 -11.15 -3.89
CA ALA A 249 10.66 -10.39 -5.09
C ALA A 249 12.05 -10.71 -5.63
N ILE A 250 13.05 -10.81 -4.74
CA ILE A 250 14.40 -11.21 -5.10
C ILE A 250 14.40 -12.64 -5.66
N LEU A 251 13.72 -13.57 -5.01
CA LEU A 251 13.62 -14.96 -5.47
C LEU A 251 12.98 -15.06 -6.87
N LEU A 252 11.91 -14.31 -7.12
CA LEU A 252 11.22 -14.26 -8.41
C LEU A 252 12.08 -13.60 -9.50
N ALA A 253 12.94 -12.64 -9.17
CA ALA A 253 13.89 -12.06 -10.11
C ALA A 253 14.93 -13.10 -10.59
N TYR A 254 15.41 -13.96 -9.69
CA TYR A 254 16.32 -15.06 -10.05
C TYR A 254 15.61 -16.26 -10.67
N ARG A 255 14.37 -16.54 -10.29
CA ARG A 255 13.57 -17.68 -10.76
C ARG A 255 12.19 -17.22 -11.23
N PRO A 256 12.09 -16.64 -12.43
CA PRO A 256 10.83 -16.12 -12.94
C PRO A 256 9.81 -17.24 -13.18
N LEU A 257 8.56 -16.94 -12.92
CA LEU A 257 7.43 -17.86 -13.11
C LEU A 257 7.16 -18.04 -14.60
N ARG A 258 7.29 -19.27 -15.10
CA ARG A 258 7.13 -19.57 -16.53
C ARG A 258 5.91 -20.41 -16.87
N ARG A 259 5.34 -21.14 -15.92
CA ARG A 259 4.25 -22.10 -16.16
C ARG A 259 3.22 -22.07 -15.04
N ARG A 260 1.95 -22.37 -15.38
CA ARG A 260 0.83 -22.52 -14.43
C ARG A 260 0.57 -21.28 -13.58
N VAL A 261 0.76 -20.13 -14.15
CA VAL A 261 0.79 -18.85 -13.42
C VAL A 261 -0.51 -18.57 -12.68
N GLY A 262 -1.65 -18.87 -13.30
CA GLY A 262 -2.96 -18.67 -12.65
C GLY A 262 -3.17 -19.61 -11.44
N LYS A 263 -2.70 -20.86 -11.52
CA LYS A 263 -2.77 -21.77 -10.36
C LYS A 263 -1.85 -21.31 -9.23
N ILE A 264 -0.62 -20.87 -9.58
CA ILE A 264 0.34 -20.35 -8.59
C ILE A 264 -0.26 -19.16 -7.87
N MET A 265 -0.88 -18.23 -8.60
CA MET A 265 -1.56 -17.07 -8.01
C MET A 265 -2.64 -17.49 -6.99
N LEU A 266 -3.53 -18.40 -7.36
CA LEU A 266 -4.57 -18.93 -6.46
C LEU A 266 -3.97 -19.60 -5.22
N PHE A 267 -2.91 -20.41 -5.37
CA PHE A 267 -2.21 -21.03 -4.23
C PHE A 267 -1.54 -19.99 -3.33
N CYS A 268 -0.94 -18.95 -3.90
CA CYS A 268 -0.31 -17.91 -3.10
C CYS A 268 -1.35 -17.07 -2.35
N VAL A 269 -2.48 -16.71 -2.96
CA VAL A 269 -3.56 -16.02 -2.25
C VAL A 269 -4.20 -16.92 -1.19
N ALA A 270 -4.29 -18.22 -1.43
CA ALA A 270 -4.69 -19.18 -0.38
C ALA A 270 -3.66 -19.23 0.75
N GLY A 271 -2.36 -19.21 0.43
CA GLY A 271 -1.26 -19.12 1.39
C GLY A 271 -1.36 -17.85 2.24
N PHE A 272 -1.63 -16.70 1.60
CA PHE A 272 -1.90 -15.43 2.30
C PHE A 272 -3.01 -15.61 3.36
N GLY A 273 -4.17 -16.15 2.99
CA GLY A 273 -5.27 -16.42 3.92
C GLY A 273 -4.91 -17.40 5.03
N LEU A 274 -4.21 -18.50 4.69
CA LEU A 274 -3.77 -19.52 5.66
C LEU A 274 -2.80 -18.91 6.69
N PHE A 275 -1.77 -18.19 6.24
CA PHE A 275 -0.79 -17.58 7.14
C PHE A 275 -1.39 -16.44 7.96
N THR A 276 -2.42 -15.74 7.45
CA THR A 276 -3.22 -14.80 8.23
C THR A 276 -3.95 -15.52 9.38
N ILE A 277 -4.53 -16.71 9.16
CA ILE A 277 -5.14 -17.53 10.22
C ILE A 277 -4.09 -17.96 11.24
N VAL A 278 -2.94 -18.44 10.80
CA VAL A 278 -1.83 -18.86 11.68
C VAL A 278 -1.37 -17.69 12.54
N PHE A 279 -1.22 -16.50 11.95
CA PHE A 279 -0.93 -15.26 12.68
C PHE A 279 -2.01 -14.97 13.73
N GLY A 280 -3.29 -15.01 13.35
CA GLY A 280 -4.42 -14.72 14.25
C GLY A 280 -4.49 -15.66 15.48
N LEU A 281 -4.10 -16.92 15.30
CA LEU A 281 -4.07 -17.91 16.38
C LEU A 281 -2.75 -17.91 17.17
N SER A 282 -1.72 -17.23 16.68
CA SER A 282 -0.40 -17.20 17.30
C SER A 282 -0.41 -16.48 18.64
N ARG A 283 0.34 -17.04 19.60
CA ARG A 283 0.64 -16.45 20.92
C ARG A 283 2.13 -16.19 21.11
N SER A 284 2.93 -16.46 20.08
CA SER A 284 4.39 -16.28 20.08
C SER A 284 4.77 -15.19 19.10
N LEU A 285 5.60 -14.23 19.52
CA LEU A 285 6.11 -13.18 18.65
C LEU A 285 6.87 -13.76 17.45
N ALA A 286 7.69 -14.79 17.67
CA ALA A 286 8.45 -15.44 16.61
C ALA A 286 7.53 -16.09 15.55
N LEU A 287 6.49 -16.84 15.98
CA LEU A 287 5.53 -17.44 15.06
C LEU A 287 4.72 -16.37 14.32
N SER A 288 4.35 -15.29 14.99
CA SER A 288 3.66 -14.15 14.39
C SER A 288 4.49 -13.46 13.32
N ILE A 289 5.78 -13.22 13.59
CA ILE A 289 6.73 -12.66 12.61
C ILE A 289 6.85 -13.58 11.39
N VAL A 290 7.12 -14.87 11.60
CA VAL A 290 7.24 -15.84 10.51
C VAL A 290 5.97 -15.90 9.66
N SER A 291 4.80 -15.94 10.32
CA SER A 291 3.51 -15.97 9.61
C SER A 291 3.32 -14.70 8.76
N LEU A 292 3.61 -13.51 9.30
CA LEU A 292 3.50 -12.25 8.57
C LEU A 292 4.53 -12.12 7.43
N VAL A 293 5.74 -12.67 7.59
CA VAL A 293 6.72 -12.78 6.51
C VAL A 293 6.17 -13.65 5.38
N LEU A 294 5.54 -14.77 5.71
CA LEU A 294 4.93 -15.65 4.72
C LEU A 294 3.67 -15.05 4.07
N VAL A 295 2.91 -14.24 4.81
CA VAL A 295 1.81 -13.41 4.26
C VAL A 295 2.37 -12.48 3.19
N GLY A 296 3.39 -11.67 3.51
CA GLY A 296 3.98 -10.75 2.55
C GLY A 296 4.67 -11.44 1.36
N ALA A 297 5.32 -12.58 1.58
CA ALA A 297 5.90 -13.39 0.51
C ALA A 297 4.81 -13.93 -0.45
N SER A 298 3.69 -14.40 0.08
CA SER A 298 2.56 -14.89 -0.69
C SER A 298 1.89 -13.77 -1.49
N ASP A 299 1.70 -12.61 -0.88
CA ASP A 299 1.16 -11.42 -1.50
C ASP A 299 2.02 -10.95 -2.68
N MET A 300 3.34 -10.90 -2.49
CA MET A 300 4.28 -10.46 -3.54
C MET A 300 4.20 -11.31 -4.81
N VAL A 301 3.98 -12.61 -4.70
CA VAL A 301 3.76 -13.48 -5.87
C VAL A 301 2.50 -13.06 -6.62
N SER A 302 1.40 -12.78 -5.90
CA SER A 302 0.15 -12.28 -6.48
C SER A 302 0.35 -10.96 -7.18
N VAL A 303 1.04 -10.01 -6.54
CA VAL A 303 1.35 -8.68 -7.09
C VAL A 303 2.14 -8.78 -8.40
N VAL A 304 3.20 -9.62 -8.44
CA VAL A 304 4.03 -9.81 -9.65
C VAL A 304 3.22 -10.43 -10.78
N ILE A 305 2.44 -11.47 -10.49
CA ILE A 305 1.62 -12.14 -11.52
C ILE A 305 0.57 -11.16 -12.06
N ARG A 306 -0.17 -10.50 -11.19
CA ARG A 306 -1.21 -9.54 -11.55
C ARG A 306 -0.63 -8.40 -12.38
N GLY A 307 0.40 -7.74 -11.87
CA GLY A 307 1.04 -6.62 -12.59
C GLY A 307 1.53 -7.03 -13.97
N THR A 308 2.13 -8.23 -14.10
CA THR A 308 2.61 -8.74 -15.38
C THR A 308 1.45 -9.06 -16.33
N LEU A 309 0.39 -9.73 -15.85
CA LEU A 309 -0.79 -10.04 -16.67
C LEU A 309 -1.48 -8.76 -17.16
N VAL A 310 -1.66 -7.77 -16.29
CA VAL A 310 -2.24 -6.48 -16.67
C VAL A 310 -1.40 -5.79 -17.74
N GLN A 311 -0.07 -5.78 -17.59
CA GLN A 311 0.84 -5.15 -18.55
C GLN A 311 0.83 -5.83 -19.92
N ILE A 312 0.80 -7.17 -19.97
CA ILE A 312 0.86 -7.95 -21.21
C ILE A 312 -0.51 -7.99 -21.90
N ALA A 313 -1.59 -8.15 -21.14
CA ALA A 313 -2.93 -8.29 -21.69
C ALA A 313 -3.59 -6.95 -22.06
N THR A 314 -2.97 -5.81 -21.73
CA THR A 314 -3.54 -4.49 -21.97
C THR A 314 -2.80 -3.78 -23.12
N PRO A 315 -3.48 -3.39 -24.22
CA PRO A 315 -2.89 -2.59 -25.30
C PRO A 315 -2.31 -1.27 -24.80
N ASP A 316 -1.25 -0.78 -25.44
CA ASP A 316 -0.55 0.44 -25.05
C ASP A 316 -1.47 1.66 -24.96
N SER A 317 -2.45 1.74 -25.88
CA SER A 317 -3.42 2.85 -25.94
C SER A 317 -4.33 3.00 -24.72
N VAL A 318 -4.54 1.94 -23.93
CA VAL A 318 -5.42 1.94 -22.72
C VAL A 318 -4.69 1.55 -21.45
N ARG A 319 -3.40 1.15 -21.53
CA ARG A 319 -2.62 0.65 -20.40
C ARG A 319 -2.53 1.64 -19.23
N GLY A 320 -2.28 2.91 -19.52
CA GLY A 320 -2.24 3.95 -18.49
C GLY A 320 -3.55 4.10 -17.73
N ARG A 321 -4.69 3.96 -18.43
CA ARG A 321 -6.04 4.04 -17.85
C ARG A 321 -6.35 2.84 -16.96
N VAL A 322 -5.98 1.63 -17.41
CA VAL A 322 -6.15 0.39 -16.62
C VAL A 322 -5.28 0.44 -15.36
N ASN A 323 -4.03 0.87 -15.46
CA ASN A 323 -3.14 1.03 -14.30
C ASN A 323 -3.67 2.05 -13.30
N ALA A 324 -4.28 3.15 -13.76
CA ALA A 324 -4.89 4.16 -12.87
C ALA A 324 -6.04 3.56 -12.05
N VAL A 325 -6.92 2.78 -12.71
CA VAL A 325 -8.03 2.08 -12.03
C VAL A 325 -7.52 1.02 -11.07
N GLU A 326 -6.51 0.23 -11.46
CA GLU A 326 -5.88 -0.77 -10.60
C GLU A 326 -5.31 -0.14 -9.31
N MET A 327 -4.64 1.00 -9.43
CA MET A 327 -4.10 1.70 -8.25
C MET A 327 -5.18 2.20 -7.29
N ILE A 328 -6.32 2.66 -7.82
CA ILE A 328 -7.46 3.06 -6.99
C ILE A 328 -8.00 1.83 -6.25
N PHE A 329 -8.13 0.68 -6.93
CA PHE A 329 -8.60 -0.56 -6.31
C PHE A 329 -7.65 -1.06 -5.23
N ILE A 330 -6.32 -1.05 -5.46
CA ILE A 330 -5.32 -1.42 -4.46
C ILE A 330 -5.43 -0.51 -3.22
N GLY A 331 -5.49 0.81 -3.42
CA GLY A 331 -5.64 1.75 -2.31
C GLY A 331 -6.95 1.53 -1.55
N ALA A 332 -8.06 1.37 -2.28
CA ALA A 332 -9.36 1.14 -1.67
C ALA A 332 -9.42 -0.18 -0.87
N SER A 333 -8.90 -1.29 -1.43
CA SER A 333 -8.91 -2.58 -0.74
C SER A 333 -8.09 -2.57 0.56
N ASN A 334 -6.94 -1.91 0.57
CA ASN A 334 -6.13 -1.79 1.78
C ASN A 334 -6.87 -1.02 2.88
N GLU A 335 -7.31 0.20 2.59
CA GLU A 335 -7.88 1.10 3.59
C GLU A 335 -9.28 0.67 4.06
N PHE A 336 -10.12 0.19 3.13
CA PHE A 336 -11.41 -0.39 3.52
C PHE A 336 -11.23 -1.72 4.26
N GLY A 337 -10.21 -2.51 3.94
CA GLY A 337 -9.86 -3.72 4.67
C GLY A 337 -9.40 -3.41 6.10
N GLU A 338 -8.59 -2.37 6.28
CA GLU A 338 -8.22 -1.89 7.62
C GLU A 338 -9.43 -1.44 8.43
N PHE A 339 -10.36 -0.71 7.80
CA PHE A 339 -11.59 -0.29 8.45
C PHE A 339 -12.51 -1.47 8.77
N GLU A 340 -12.74 -2.39 7.82
CA GLU A 340 -13.52 -3.61 8.00
C GLU A 340 -12.97 -4.44 9.16
N SER A 341 -11.66 -4.68 9.20
CA SER A 341 -10.99 -5.40 10.28
C SER A 341 -11.18 -4.72 11.64
N GLY A 342 -11.15 -3.39 11.68
CA GLY A 342 -11.42 -2.61 12.88
C GLY A 342 -12.85 -2.80 13.40
N VAL A 343 -13.86 -2.77 12.51
CA VAL A 343 -15.28 -3.00 12.82
C VAL A 343 -15.50 -4.44 13.29
N THR A 344 -14.98 -5.40 12.55
CA THR A 344 -15.12 -6.84 12.85
C THR A 344 -14.45 -7.18 14.19
N ALA A 345 -13.28 -6.59 14.47
CA ALA A 345 -12.61 -6.76 15.75
C ALA A 345 -13.36 -6.11 16.92
N GLN A 346 -14.07 -5.01 16.69
CA GLN A 346 -14.90 -4.37 17.71
C GLN A 346 -16.09 -5.25 18.11
N TRP A 347 -16.66 -6.03 17.17
CA TRP A 347 -17.83 -6.88 17.43
C TRP A 347 -17.47 -8.28 17.94
N PHE A 348 -16.48 -8.91 17.34
CA PHE A 348 -16.16 -10.32 17.58
C PHE A 348 -14.86 -10.52 18.38
N GLY A 349 -14.11 -9.44 18.62
CA GLY A 349 -12.76 -9.52 19.18
C GLY A 349 -11.68 -9.67 18.11
N VAL A 350 -10.45 -9.36 18.51
CA VAL A 350 -9.33 -9.19 17.58
C VAL A 350 -8.89 -10.52 16.92
N VAL A 351 -8.79 -11.58 17.73
CA VAL A 351 -8.39 -12.92 17.23
C VAL A 351 -9.43 -13.49 16.27
N PRO A 352 -10.73 -13.53 16.61
CA PRO A 352 -11.76 -13.95 15.66
C PRO A 352 -11.79 -13.11 14.39
N ALA A 353 -11.61 -11.79 14.47
CA ALA A 353 -11.61 -10.92 13.31
C ALA A 353 -10.53 -11.32 12.29
N VAL A 354 -9.28 -11.49 12.76
CA VAL A 354 -8.16 -11.92 11.88
C VAL A 354 -8.39 -13.32 11.32
N VAL A 355 -8.89 -14.25 12.13
CA VAL A 355 -9.17 -15.62 11.67
C VAL A 355 -10.30 -15.63 10.63
N LEU A 356 -11.38 -14.88 10.87
CA LEU A 356 -12.49 -14.73 9.93
C LEU A 356 -12.03 -14.09 8.62
N GLY A 357 -11.16 -13.08 8.69
CA GLY A 357 -10.55 -12.46 7.52
C GLY A 357 -9.74 -13.47 6.68
N GLY A 358 -8.92 -14.28 7.32
CA GLY A 358 -8.19 -15.35 6.63
C GLY A 358 -9.09 -16.44 6.03
N ILE A 359 -10.16 -16.85 6.75
CA ILE A 359 -11.18 -17.77 6.22
C ILE A 359 -11.91 -17.14 5.04
N GLY A 360 -12.28 -15.86 5.14
CA GLY A 360 -12.90 -15.09 4.06
C GLY A 360 -12.01 -15.08 2.82
N THR A 361 -10.71 -14.84 2.96
CA THR A 361 -9.73 -14.92 1.87
C THR A 361 -9.74 -16.31 1.22
N LEU A 362 -9.71 -17.38 2.00
CA LEU A 362 -9.77 -18.75 1.47
C LEU A 362 -11.09 -19.03 0.74
N ALA A 363 -12.21 -18.54 1.25
CA ALA A 363 -13.51 -18.65 0.59
C ALA A 363 -13.55 -17.91 -0.75
N ILE A 364 -12.96 -16.69 -0.80
CA ILE A 364 -12.81 -15.93 -2.05
C ILE A 364 -11.96 -16.70 -3.05
N VAL A 365 -10.82 -17.28 -2.65
CA VAL A 365 -10.00 -18.10 -3.55
C VAL A 365 -10.80 -19.27 -4.13
N GLY A 366 -11.56 -19.98 -3.32
CA GLY A 366 -12.43 -21.07 -3.77
C GLY A 366 -13.51 -20.60 -4.76
N LEU A 367 -14.18 -19.49 -4.45
CA LEU A 367 -15.20 -18.88 -5.29
C LEU A 367 -14.61 -18.40 -6.63
N TRP A 368 -13.44 -17.74 -6.61
CA TRP A 368 -12.76 -17.26 -7.83
C TRP A 368 -12.22 -18.41 -8.69
N ALA A 369 -11.68 -19.46 -8.07
CA ALA A 369 -11.26 -20.65 -8.78
C ALA A 369 -12.43 -21.32 -9.54
N TRP A 370 -13.64 -21.20 -9.01
CA TRP A 370 -14.86 -21.68 -9.66
C TRP A 370 -15.41 -20.66 -10.68
N ARG A 371 -15.51 -19.38 -10.35
CA ARG A 371 -16.15 -18.33 -11.16
C ARG A 371 -15.32 -17.87 -12.34
N PHE A 372 -13.99 -17.94 -12.22
CA PHE A 372 -13.03 -17.49 -13.23
C PHE A 372 -12.13 -18.66 -13.70
N PRO A 373 -12.66 -19.64 -14.46
CA PRO A 373 -11.87 -20.76 -14.95
C PRO A 373 -10.74 -20.32 -15.89
N GLU A 374 -10.86 -19.16 -16.54
CA GLU A 374 -9.84 -18.56 -17.39
C GLU A 374 -8.58 -18.21 -16.60
N LEU A 375 -8.74 -17.64 -15.40
CA LEU A 375 -7.62 -17.39 -14.49
C LEU A 375 -6.89 -18.70 -14.14
N ARG A 376 -7.61 -19.75 -13.81
CA ARG A 376 -7.04 -21.07 -13.48
C ARG A 376 -6.31 -21.72 -14.67
N LYS A 377 -6.76 -21.42 -15.90
CA LYS A 377 -6.19 -21.96 -17.15
C LYS A 377 -5.03 -21.13 -17.68
N THR A 378 -4.73 -19.96 -17.11
CA THR A 378 -3.60 -19.14 -17.53
C THR A 378 -2.29 -19.87 -17.29
N GLU A 379 -1.64 -20.33 -18.36
CA GLU A 379 -0.44 -21.17 -18.28
C GLU A 379 0.86 -20.38 -18.25
N SER A 380 0.95 -19.25 -18.98
CA SER A 380 2.19 -18.47 -19.11
C SER A 380 1.93 -16.98 -19.07
N LEU A 381 3.00 -16.24 -18.73
CA LEU A 381 3.07 -14.78 -18.84
C LEU A 381 3.58 -14.33 -20.21
N THR A 382 3.65 -15.22 -21.20
CA THR A 382 3.99 -14.85 -22.58
C THR A 382 2.77 -14.21 -23.25
N PRO A 383 2.97 -13.17 -24.09
CA PRO A 383 1.90 -12.65 -24.92
C PRO A 383 1.26 -13.80 -25.68
N LEU A 384 -0.07 -13.94 -25.62
CA LEU A 384 -0.79 -14.73 -26.59
C LEU A 384 -0.42 -14.17 -27.95
N GLU A 385 0.08 -15.02 -28.87
CA GLU A 385 0.28 -14.62 -30.27
C GLU A 385 -0.94 -13.82 -30.71
N PRO A 386 -0.74 -12.68 -31.40
CA PRO A 386 -1.87 -11.96 -31.96
C PRO A 386 -2.67 -12.99 -32.77
N LEU A 387 -3.96 -13.13 -32.46
CA LEU A 387 -4.85 -13.88 -33.33
C LEU A 387 -4.59 -13.32 -34.73
N GLU A 388 -3.95 -14.12 -35.59
CA GLU A 388 -3.84 -13.82 -37.02
C GLU A 388 -5.26 -13.51 -37.46
N VAL A 389 -5.51 -12.23 -37.74
CA VAL A 389 -6.69 -11.83 -38.47
C VAL A 389 -6.49 -12.48 -39.84
N SER A 390 -7.10 -13.64 -40.02
CA SER A 390 -7.19 -14.31 -41.31
C SER A 390 -7.63 -13.24 -42.32
N PRO A 391 -6.81 -12.93 -43.33
CA PRO A 391 -7.28 -12.05 -44.37
C PRO A 391 -8.44 -12.80 -45.03
N THR A 392 -9.66 -12.36 -44.73
CA THR A 392 -10.83 -12.76 -45.50
C THR A 392 -10.54 -12.33 -46.93
N GLY A 393 -10.23 -13.34 -47.71
CA GLY A 393 -10.14 -13.20 -49.14
C GLY A 393 -11.45 -12.64 -49.75
N ASP A 394 -11.21 -11.86 -50.75
CA ASP A 394 -12.01 -11.51 -51.92
C ASP A 394 -13.54 -11.34 -51.71
#